data_124a60fbf288774ee3da3453639bb401
#
_entry.id   124a60fbf288774ee3da3453639bb401
#
_cell.length_a   1.000
_cell.length_b   1.000
_cell.length_c   1.000
_cell.angle_alpha   90.00
_cell.angle_beta   90.00
_cell.angle_gamma   90.00
#
_symmetry.space_group_name_H-M   'P 1'
#
loop_
_entity.id
_entity.type
_entity.pdbx_description
1 polymer ?
#
loop_
_entity_poly.entity_id
_entity_poly.type
_entity_poly.pdbx_seq_one_letter_code
_entity_poly.pdbx_strand_id
1 'polypeptide(L)'
;MENALPSFNTHKEAYEYFKKQYGSDFVFESVEPINDMNCYFYALVSDHGTYRKGRKLLIKGQAVTGELAMQFLKCYQSIQIMENGHIHIVH
;
A
#
# COMPACT_ATOMS: atom_id res chain seq x y z
N MET A 1 -4.36 3.00 13.68
CA MET A 1 -3.47 3.83 14.49
C MET A 1 -2.12 3.18 14.60
N GLU A 2 -1.08 3.94 14.27
CA GLU A 2 0.27 3.38 14.25
C GLU A 2 0.73 2.90 15.62
N ASN A 3 0.40 3.65 16.67
CA ASN A 3 0.78 3.29 18.02
C ASN A 3 0.05 2.07 18.57
N ALA A 4 -0.95 1.57 17.85
CA ALA A 4 -1.67 0.35 18.21
C ALA A 4 -1.13 -0.87 17.47
N LEU A 5 -0.16 -0.69 16.55
CA LEU A 5 0.43 -1.78 15.79
C LEU A 5 1.53 -2.47 16.59
N PRO A 6 1.63 -3.81 16.49
CA PRO A 6 2.76 -4.51 17.09
C PRO A 6 4.06 -4.14 16.37
N SER A 7 5.18 -4.38 17.03
CA SER A 7 6.50 -4.19 16.41
C SER A 7 6.90 -5.45 15.67
N PHE A 8 7.52 -5.27 14.50
CA PHE A 8 7.98 -6.38 13.67
C PHE A 8 9.48 -6.28 13.45
N ASN A 9 10.15 -7.41 13.28
CA ASN A 9 11.58 -7.47 13.06
C ASN A 9 11.93 -7.67 11.59
N THR A 10 10.98 -8.14 10.77
CA THR A 10 11.20 -8.40 9.35
C THR A 10 9.99 -7.96 8.54
N HIS A 11 10.22 -7.76 7.24
CA HIS A 11 9.13 -7.50 6.29
C HIS A 11 8.11 -8.64 6.30
N LYS A 12 8.58 -9.88 6.35
CA LYS A 12 7.69 -11.05 6.32
C LYS A 12 6.70 -11.05 7.48
N GLU A 13 7.16 -10.74 8.70
CA GLU A 13 6.30 -10.69 9.86
C GLU A 13 5.21 -9.61 9.71
N ALA A 14 5.62 -8.43 9.26
CA ALA A 14 4.68 -7.33 9.04
C ALA A 14 3.69 -7.66 7.94
N TYR A 15 4.17 -8.22 6.83
CA TYR A 15 3.33 -8.62 5.72
C TYR A 15 2.26 -9.64 6.17
N GLU A 16 2.67 -10.67 6.90
CA GLU A 16 1.75 -11.71 7.37
C GLU A 16 0.69 -11.15 8.30
N TYR A 17 1.06 -10.20 9.15
CA TYR A 17 0.10 -9.52 10.02
C TYR A 17 -0.98 -8.81 9.21
N PHE A 18 -0.58 -7.97 8.25
CA PHE A 18 -1.55 -7.22 7.44
C PHE A 18 -2.37 -8.13 6.54
N LYS A 19 -1.74 -9.17 5.98
CA LYS A 19 -2.46 -10.12 5.13
C LYS A 19 -3.53 -10.88 5.90
N LYS A 20 -3.22 -11.25 7.13
CA LYS A 20 -4.18 -11.92 8.01
C LYS A 20 -5.34 -11.01 8.40
N GLN A 21 -5.05 -9.72 8.66
CA GLN A 21 -6.06 -8.74 9.07
C GLN A 21 -6.98 -8.33 7.93
N TYR A 22 -6.44 -8.13 6.74
CA TYR A 22 -7.15 -7.49 5.64
C TYR A 22 -7.34 -8.36 4.41
N GLY A 23 -6.67 -9.50 4.34
CA GLY A 23 -6.84 -10.44 3.24
C GLY A 23 -6.57 -9.83 1.87
N SER A 24 -7.53 -9.97 0.97
CA SER A 24 -7.40 -9.48 -0.40
C SER A 24 -7.43 -7.96 -0.53
N ASP A 25 -7.79 -7.23 0.54
CA ASP A 25 -7.74 -5.76 0.53
C ASP A 25 -6.32 -5.24 0.68
N PHE A 26 -5.38 -6.08 1.12
CA PHE A 26 -3.98 -5.73 1.26
C PHE A 26 -3.24 -6.14 -0.01
N VAL A 27 -2.94 -5.16 -0.88
CA VAL A 27 -2.46 -5.39 -2.24
C VAL A 27 -1.01 -4.93 -2.36
N PHE A 28 -0.15 -5.81 -2.90
CA PHE A 28 1.24 -5.46 -3.20
C PHE A 28 1.29 -4.55 -4.44
N GLU A 29 2.06 -3.47 -4.36
CA GLU A 29 2.25 -2.55 -5.48
C GLU A 29 3.63 -2.65 -6.09
N SER A 30 4.68 -2.48 -5.29
CA SER A 30 6.04 -2.47 -5.80
C SER A 30 7.06 -2.65 -4.67
N VAL A 31 8.31 -2.87 -5.04
CA VAL A 31 9.44 -2.87 -4.11
C VAL A 31 10.53 -2.00 -4.69
N GLU A 32 11.11 -1.13 -3.86
CA GLU A 32 12.17 -0.21 -4.30
C GLU A 32 13.27 -0.15 -3.24
N PRO A 33 14.54 -0.08 -3.65
CA PRO A 33 15.63 0.09 -2.71
C PRO A 33 15.70 1.54 -2.22
N ILE A 34 15.76 1.70 -0.91
CA ILE A 34 15.89 3.01 -0.27
C ILE A 34 16.96 2.87 0.82
N ASN A 35 18.07 3.64 0.69
CA ASN A 35 19.18 3.63 1.67
C ASN A 35 19.69 2.22 1.95
N ASP A 36 19.99 1.46 0.88
CA ASP A 36 20.52 0.09 0.94
C ASP A 36 19.57 -0.93 1.56
N MET A 37 18.30 -0.58 1.68
CA MET A 37 17.27 -1.44 2.24
C MET A 37 16.07 -1.46 1.31
N ASN A 38 15.46 -2.63 1.10
CA ASN A 38 14.26 -2.72 0.29
C ASN A 38 13.07 -2.17 1.05
N CYS A 39 12.29 -1.33 0.38
CA CYS A 39 11.02 -0.84 0.88
C CYS A 39 9.90 -1.43 0.03
N TYR A 40 8.95 -2.11 0.67
CA TYR A 40 7.83 -2.76 0.00
C TYR A 40 6.61 -1.88 0.12
N PHE A 41 6.02 -1.56 -1.03
CA PHE A 41 4.85 -0.68 -1.11
C PHE A 41 3.58 -1.50 -1.29
N TYR A 42 2.61 -1.26 -0.41
CA TYR A 42 1.32 -1.93 -0.44
C TYR A 42 0.20 -0.88 -0.43
N ALA A 43 -0.98 -1.29 -0.88
CA ALA A 43 -2.19 -0.49 -0.77
C ALA A 43 -3.21 -1.27 0.06
N LEU A 44 -3.81 -0.60 1.03
CA LEU A 44 -4.98 -1.13 1.73
C LEU A 44 -6.20 -0.54 1.03
N VAL A 45 -6.91 -1.36 0.28
CA VAL A 45 -7.93 -0.92 -0.67
C VAL A 45 -9.33 -1.04 -0.07
N SER A 46 -10.08 0.05 -0.08
CA SER A 46 -11.46 0.06 0.39
C SER A 46 -12.47 -0.06 -0.75
N ASP A 47 -12.10 0.40 -1.97
CA ASP A 47 -12.95 0.31 -3.15
C ASP A 47 -12.12 -0.25 -4.31
N HIS A 48 -12.22 -1.56 -4.52
CA HIS A 48 -11.41 -2.25 -5.54
C HIS A 48 -11.77 -1.82 -6.96
N GLY A 49 -13.02 -1.50 -7.23
CA GLY A 49 -13.43 -1.04 -8.55
C GLY A 49 -12.73 0.25 -8.96
N THR A 50 -12.77 1.25 -8.09
CA THR A 50 -12.12 2.54 -8.31
C THR A 50 -10.60 2.39 -8.34
N TYR A 51 -10.05 1.57 -7.44
CA TYR A 51 -8.61 1.32 -7.38
C TYR A 51 -8.10 0.72 -8.70
N ARG A 52 -8.80 -0.28 -9.24
CA ARG A 52 -8.42 -0.91 -10.51
C ARG A 52 -8.47 0.07 -11.68
N LYS A 53 -9.50 0.93 -11.73
CA LYS A 53 -9.62 1.94 -12.80
C LYS A 53 -8.42 2.90 -12.77
N GLY A 54 -8.09 3.43 -11.61
CA GLY A 54 -6.97 4.34 -11.46
C GLY A 54 -5.64 3.69 -11.80
N ARG A 55 -5.39 2.48 -11.30
CA ARG A 55 -4.17 1.72 -11.58
C ARG A 55 -4.03 1.42 -13.07
N LYS A 56 -5.12 1.06 -13.73
CA LYS A 56 -5.11 0.76 -15.17
C LYS A 56 -4.69 1.97 -15.99
N LEU A 57 -5.20 3.16 -15.64
CA LEU A 57 -4.81 4.40 -16.31
C LEU A 57 -3.34 4.72 -16.08
N LEU A 58 -2.85 4.59 -14.85
CA LEU A 58 -1.45 4.85 -14.52
C LEU A 58 -0.50 3.90 -15.24
N ILE A 59 -0.85 2.63 -15.35
CA ILE A 59 -0.04 1.63 -16.07
C ILE A 59 0.07 1.99 -17.55
N LYS A 60 -0.98 2.55 -18.14
CA LYS A 60 -0.99 3.01 -19.52
C LYS A 60 -0.29 4.35 -19.73
N GLY A 61 0.23 4.95 -18.65
CA GLY A 61 0.87 6.26 -18.73
C GLY A 61 -0.10 7.41 -18.83
N GLN A 62 -1.38 7.18 -18.54
CA GLN A 62 -2.41 8.23 -18.58
C GLN A 62 -2.57 8.85 -17.20
N ALA A 63 -2.88 10.15 -17.18
CA ALA A 63 -3.13 10.85 -15.92
C ALA A 63 -4.52 10.53 -15.39
N VAL A 64 -4.61 10.37 -14.06
CA VAL A 64 -5.89 10.25 -13.37
C VAL A 64 -6.27 11.67 -12.92
N THR A 65 -7.36 12.20 -13.46
CA THR A 65 -7.75 13.60 -13.22
C THR A 65 -9.22 13.71 -12.81
N GLY A 66 -9.58 14.89 -12.32
CA GLY A 66 -10.95 15.24 -12.00
C GLY A 66 -11.52 14.45 -10.83
N GLU A 67 -12.80 14.12 -10.94
CA GLU A 67 -13.51 13.38 -9.90
C GLU A 67 -12.94 12.00 -9.67
N LEU A 68 -12.50 11.33 -10.75
CA LEU A 68 -11.88 10.01 -10.63
C LEU A 68 -10.59 10.08 -9.81
N ALA A 69 -9.79 11.14 -9.97
CA ALA A 69 -8.58 11.33 -9.18
C ALA A 69 -8.90 11.41 -7.69
N MET A 70 -9.92 12.19 -7.32
CA MET A 70 -10.32 12.31 -5.92
C MET A 70 -10.83 10.98 -5.37
N GLN A 71 -11.64 10.26 -6.14
CA GLN A 71 -12.15 8.96 -5.73
C GLN A 71 -11.02 7.95 -5.58
N PHE A 72 -10.07 7.95 -6.51
CA PHE A 72 -8.92 7.05 -6.48
C PHE A 72 -8.07 7.27 -5.23
N LEU A 73 -7.77 8.52 -4.90
CA LEU A 73 -6.97 8.83 -3.71
C LEU A 73 -7.66 8.44 -2.40
N LYS A 74 -8.99 8.39 -2.40
CA LYS A 74 -9.77 8.01 -1.22
C LYS A 74 -10.05 6.52 -1.12
N CYS A 75 -9.80 5.75 -2.19
CA CYS A 75 -10.16 4.33 -2.21
C CYS A 75 -9.09 3.41 -1.63
N TYR A 76 -7.94 3.95 -1.27
CA TYR A 76 -6.88 3.14 -0.68
C TYR A 76 -5.98 3.99 0.23
N GLN A 77 -5.22 3.29 1.06
CA GLN A 77 -4.22 3.89 1.95
C GLN A 77 -2.88 3.23 1.65
N SER A 78 -1.82 4.03 1.49
CA SER A 78 -0.48 3.48 1.23
C SER A 78 0.16 2.97 2.52
N ILE A 79 0.69 1.77 2.45
CA ILE A 79 1.43 1.15 3.55
C ILE A 79 2.80 0.76 3.03
N GLN A 80 3.85 1.26 3.69
CA GLN A 80 5.23 0.97 3.33
C GLN A 80 5.83 0.10 4.43
N ILE A 81 6.42 -1.03 4.04
CA ILE A 81 7.07 -1.95 4.97
C ILE A 81 8.52 -2.12 4.56
N MET A 82 9.44 -1.76 5.47
CA MET A 82 10.88 -1.92 5.24
C MET A 82 11.32 -3.35 5.55
N GLU A 83 12.49 -3.74 5.04
CA GLU A 83 13.05 -5.07 5.30
C GLU A 83 13.18 -5.39 6.79
N ASN A 84 13.45 -4.37 7.60
CA ASN A 84 13.61 -4.54 9.05
C ASN A 84 12.27 -4.55 9.80
N GLY A 85 11.15 -4.56 9.08
CA GLY A 85 9.83 -4.59 9.69
C GLY A 85 9.25 -3.24 10.06
N HIS A 86 9.99 -2.16 9.82
CA HIS A 86 9.49 -0.81 10.08
C HIS A 86 8.33 -0.48 9.15
N ILE A 87 7.26 0.08 9.70
CA ILE A 87 6.04 0.39 8.95
C ILE A 87 5.82 1.90 8.90
N HIS A 88 5.48 2.38 7.71
CA HIS A 88 5.10 3.77 7.50
C HIS A 88 3.75 3.80 6.77
N ILE A 89 2.73 4.40 7.41
CA ILE A 89 1.39 4.51 6.84
C ILE A 89 1.22 5.93 6.33
N VAL A 90 0.93 6.05 5.04
CA VAL A 90 0.77 7.35 4.35
C VAL A 90 -0.71 7.59 4.10
N HIS A 91 -1.17 8.73 4.53
CA HIS A 91 -2.57 9.12 4.37
C HIS A 91 -2.78 10.02 3.17
#